data_d36d4cc81c6e0ee7b52596ffec4636b3
#
_entry.id   d36d4cc81c6e0ee7b52596ffec4636b3
#
_cell.length_a   1.000
_cell.length_b   1.000
_cell.length_c   1.000
_cell.angle_alpha   90.00
_cell.angle_beta   90.00
_cell.angle_gamma   90.00
#
_symmetry.space_group_name_H-M   'P 1'
#
loop_
_entity.id
_entity.type
_entity.pdbx_description
1 polymer ?
#
loop_
_entity_poly.entity_id
_entity_poly.type
_entity_poly.pdbx_seq_one_letter_code
_entity_poly.pdbx_strand_id
1 'polypeptide(L)'
;MKKYFITIFAAVILAGCDYHSDSVYLGRKEAKFLGYVNSGDLAAVKKFLDQGGNVNLQDEPGMTPLHHAVSDDWKGSHLKMIKLLIDRGANVKAIDDTHHTPLHLASNKETAGLLIAAGADVNAKTKRTGETSLFSAAHGAAQGASKSYEMYLGLTKLLLDKGADVNVKLKSGSMLKDNKPYREKIGETVLHQVVRSYSEKHAVEVSQLLITNGAKVNELNGKGQTPLDEALANGRNKTAEFIREYGCQTAEELKAKEK
;
A
#
# COMPACT_ATOMS: atom_id res chain seq x y z
N MET A 1 8.62 15.01 8.93
CA MET A 1 7.31 14.77 9.56
C MET A 1 7.21 13.33 10.14
N LYS A 2 8.28 12.83 10.79
CA LYS A 2 8.33 11.46 11.37
C LYS A 2 8.50 11.46 12.91
N LYS A 3 8.38 12.61 13.59
CA LYS A 3 8.57 12.72 15.05
C LYS A 3 7.27 12.73 15.87
N TYR A 4 6.11 12.73 15.25
CA TYR A 4 4.84 12.85 15.99
C TYR A 4 4.12 11.54 16.28
N PHE A 5 4.53 10.41 15.66
CA PHE A 5 3.89 9.11 15.92
C PHE A 5 4.43 8.37 17.15
N ILE A 6 5.66 8.66 17.58
CA ILE A 6 6.30 7.94 18.71
C ILE A 6 5.88 8.54 20.07
N THR A 7 5.43 9.79 20.13
CA THR A 7 5.23 10.50 21.39
C THR A 7 3.84 10.22 22.03
N ILE A 8 2.87 9.71 21.28
CA ILE A 8 1.52 9.43 21.83
C ILE A 8 1.48 8.08 22.55
N PHE A 9 2.31 7.11 22.17
CA PHE A 9 2.32 5.78 22.80
C PHE A 9 2.98 5.73 24.18
N ALA A 10 3.89 6.64 24.49
CA ALA A 10 4.57 6.68 25.80
C ALA A 10 3.74 7.39 26.91
N ALA A 11 2.80 8.25 26.55
CA ALA A 11 2.03 9.04 27.52
C ALA A 11 0.83 8.31 28.12
N VAL A 12 0.31 7.27 27.44
CA VAL A 12 -0.89 6.53 27.90
C VAL A 12 -0.57 5.51 29.00
N ILE A 13 0.70 5.13 29.17
CA ILE A 13 1.11 4.14 30.17
C ILE A 13 1.18 4.73 31.62
N LEU A 14 1.18 6.05 31.77
CA LEU A 14 1.41 6.71 33.08
C LEU A 14 0.18 7.40 33.69
N ALA A 15 -0.91 7.51 32.99
CA ALA A 15 -2.15 8.09 33.55
C ALA A 15 -3.23 7.02 33.68
N GLY A 16 -3.41 6.48 34.87
CA GLY A 16 -4.61 5.71 35.21
C GLY A 16 -5.82 6.63 35.19
N CYS A 17 -6.52 6.71 34.09
CA CYS A 17 -7.82 7.33 33.97
C CYS A 17 -8.78 6.37 33.28
N ASP A 18 -9.77 5.92 34.03
CA ASP A 18 -10.96 5.21 33.57
C ASP A 18 -11.72 6.08 32.56
N TYR A 19 -11.70 5.71 31.31
CA TYR A 19 -12.60 6.25 30.30
C TYR A 19 -13.39 5.09 29.68
N HIS A 20 -14.67 5.04 29.99
CA HIS A 20 -15.59 4.06 29.44
C HIS A 20 -15.85 4.32 27.95
N SER A 21 -15.34 3.46 27.09
CA SER A 21 -15.91 3.15 25.78
C SER A 21 -15.50 1.70 25.46
N ASP A 22 -16.36 0.96 24.78
CA ASP A 22 -16.19 -0.46 24.44
C ASP A 22 -15.03 -0.73 23.45
N SER A 23 -13.93 -0.01 23.57
CA SER A 23 -12.69 -0.28 22.87
C SER A 23 -11.96 -1.44 23.55
N VAL A 24 -11.59 -2.44 22.77
CA VAL A 24 -10.81 -3.60 23.23
C VAL A 24 -9.42 -3.10 23.61
N TYR A 25 -9.24 -2.63 24.85
CA TYR A 25 -7.91 -2.32 25.35
C TYR A 25 -7.08 -3.60 25.42
N LEU A 26 -5.98 -3.63 24.69
CA LEU A 26 -4.98 -4.69 24.84
C LEU A 26 -4.53 -4.78 26.30
N GLY A 27 -4.52 -5.97 26.86
CA GLY A 27 -3.96 -6.21 28.17
C GLY A 27 -2.47 -5.82 28.21
N ARG A 28 -1.93 -5.61 29.42
CA ARG A 28 -0.53 -5.21 29.60
C ARG A 28 0.48 -6.18 28.94
N LYS A 29 0.12 -7.47 28.85
CA LYS A 29 0.97 -8.50 28.21
C LYS A 29 0.96 -8.40 26.70
N GLU A 30 -0.21 -8.16 26.13
CA GLU A 30 -0.43 -8.00 24.68
C GLU A 30 0.22 -6.72 24.15
N ALA A 31 0.08 -5.60 24.89
CA ALA A 31 0.76 -4.35 24.56
C ALA A 31 2.29 -4.50 24.59
N LYS A 32 2.85 -5.23 25.56
CA LYS A 32 4.28 -5.56 25.58
C LYS A 32 4.70 -6.42 24.41
N PHE A 33 3.87 -7.39 24.03
CA PHE A 33 4.15 -8.25 22.89
C PHE A 33 4.27 -7.45 21.59
N LEU A 34 3.35 -6.52 21.31
CA LEU A 34 3.48 -5.61 20.17
C LEU A 34 4.75 -4.76 20.25
N GLY A 35 5.13 -4.30 21.45
CA GLY A 35 6.39 -3.61 21.67
C GLY A 35 7.63 -4.47 21.30
N TYR A 36 7.61 -5.76 21.58
CA TYR A 36 8.67 -6.69 21.18
C TYR A 36 8.70 -6.91 19.67
N VAL A 37 7.52 -6.97 19.02
CA VAL A 37 7.44 -7.06 17.56
C VAL A 37 8.07 -5.83 16.92
N ASN A 38 7.67 -4.62 17.35
CA ASN A 38 8.17 -3.36 16.79
C ASN A 38 9.67 -3.15 17.04
N SER A 39 10.19 -3.63 18.19
CA SER A 39 11.61 -3.57 18.49
C SER A 39 12.45 -4.65 17.80
N GLY A 40 11.82 -5.63 17.16
CA GLY A 40 12.51 -6.76 16.53
C GLY A 40 13.05 -7.79 17.53
N ASP A 41 12.56 -7.82 18.78
CA ASP A 41 12.99 -8.77 19.81
C ASP A 41 12.39 -10.17 19.55
N LEU A 42 13.06 -10.93 18.70
CA LEU A 42 12.68 -12.30 18.34
C LEU A 42 12.57 -13.23 19.54
N ALA A 43 13.46 -13.07 20.54
CA ALA A 43 13.49 -13.97 21.69
C ALA A 43 12.25 -13.74 22.58
N ALA A 44 11.90 -12.49 22.84
CA ALA A 44 10.72 -12.13 23.61
C ALA A 44 9.43 -12.52 22.89
N VAL A 45 9.35 -12.29 21.56
CA VAL A 45 8.20 -12.70 20.73
C VAL A 45 8.04 -14.21 20.75
N LYS A 46 9.12 -14.97 20.52
CA LYS A 46 9.08 -16.43 20.59
C LYS A 46 8.60 -16.92 21.95
N LYS A 47 9.15 -16.39 23.04
CA LYS A 47 8.74 -16.75 24.41
C LYS A 47 7.25 -16.49 24.65
N PHE A 48 6.72 -15.35 24.21
CA PHE A 48 5.28 -15.03 24.35
C PHE A 48 4.42 -16.04 23.61
N LEU A 49 4.78 -16.37 22.37
CA LEU A 49 4.02 -17.33 21.54
C LEU A 49 4.14 -18.76 22.07
N ASP A 50 5.31 -19.18 22.57
CA ASP A 50 5.52 -20.51 23.20
C ASP A 50 4.70 -20.67 24.49
N GLN A 51 4.32 -19.56 25.14
CA GLN A 51 3.43 -19.53 26.30
C GLN A 51 1.93 -19.50 25.94
N GLY A 52 1.58 -19.70 24.66
CA GLY A 52 0.21 -19.69 24.17
C GLY A 52 -0.35 -18.29 23.87
N GLY A 53 0.52 -17.30 23.73
CA GLY A 53 0.09 -15.95 23.33
C GLY A 53 -0.55 -15.94 21.94
N ASN A 54 -1.56 -15.08 21.75
CA ASN A 54 -2.27 -14.98 20.48
C ASN A 54 -1.43 -14.21 19.45
N VAL A 55 -1.00 -14.89 18.37
CA VAL A 55 -0.24 -14.33 17.27
C VAL A 55 -1.07 -13.38 16.39
N ASN A 56 -2.41 -13.50 16.46
CA ASN A 56 -3.38 -12.73 15.66
C ASN A 56 -4.17 -11.71 16.50
N LEU A 57 -3.64 -11.31 17.65
CA LEU A 57 -4.29 -10.22 18.41
C LEU A 57 -4.36 -8.96 17.53
N GLN A 58 -5.36 -8.12 17.79
CA GLN A 58 -5.52 -6.84 17.10
C GLN A 58 -5.48 -5.70 18.12
N ASP A 59 -4.83 -4.59 17.76
CA ASP A 59 -4.88 -3.34 18.49
C ASP A 59 -6.10 -2.48 18.07
N GLU A 60 -6.23 -1.25 18.62
CA GLU A 60 -7.37 -0.37 18.32
C GLU A 60 -7.59 -0.07 16.83
N PRO A 61 -6.55 0.17 15.97
CA PRO A 61 -6.76 0.28 14.53
C PRO A 61 -6.95 -1.07 13.83
N GLY A 62 -7.14 -2.16 14.56
CA GLY A 62 -7.32 -3.50 14.01
C GLY A 62 -6.04 -4.14 13.46
N MET A 63 -4.87 -3.55 13.70
CA MET A 63 -3.60 -4.07 13.22
C MET A 63 -3.17 -5.30 14.02
N THR A 64 -2.70 -6.33 13.32
CA THR A 64 -2.11 -7.52 13.93
C THR A 64 -0.59 -7.35 14.11
N PRO A 65 0.07 -8.21 14.91
CA PRO A 65 1.55 -8.22 15.00
C PRO A 65 2.23 -8.32 13.64
N LEU A 66 1.62 -9.03 12.69
CA LEU A 66 2.13 -9.12 11.33
C LEU A 66 2.04 -7.79 10.57
N HIS A 67 0.96 -7.02 10.73
CA HIS A 67 0.86 -5.67 10.16
C HIS A 67 1.98 -4.77 10.68
N HIS A 68 2.21 -4.78 12.00
CA HIS A 68 3.28 -4.01 12.63
C HIS A 68 4.66 -4.41 12.10
N ALA A 69 4.98 -5.71 12.09
CA ALA A 69 6.27 -6.17 11.60
C ALA A 69 6.51 -5.79 10.14
N VAL A 70 5.48 -5.82 9.30
CA VAL A 70 5.57 -5.45 7.87
C VAL A 70 5.69 -3.95 7.69
N SER A 71 4.92 -3.14 8.45
CA SER A 71 4.97 -1.68 8.38
C SER A 71 6.37 -1.14 8.74
N ASP A 72 7.05 -1.77 9.69
CA ASP A 72 8.37 -1.36 10.14
C ASP A 72 9.51 -1.91 9.27
N ASP A 73 9.21 -2.80 8.32
CA ASP A 73 10.20 -3.50 7.49
C ASP A 73 10.57 -2.77 6.19
N TRP A 74 10.74 -1.47 6.23
CA TRP A 74 11.07 -0.72 5.01
C TRP A 74 12.46 -1.02 4.41
N LYS A 75 13.36 -1.70 5.15
CA LYS A 75 14.71 -2.10 4.70
C LYS A 75 14.97 -3.61 4.76
N GLY A 76 13.97 -4.44 4.98
CA GLY A 76 14.16 -5.88 5.20
C GLY A 76 14.72 -6.21 6.58
N SER A 77 14.68 -5.29 7.54
CA SER A 77 15.22 -5.50 8.90
C SER A 77 14.36 -6.45 9.72
N HIS A 78 13.06 -6.55 9.41
CA HIS A 78 12.09 -7.37 10.13
C HIS A 78 11.76 -8.72 9.46
N LEU A 79 12.44 -9.10 8.37
CA LEU A 79 12.17 -10.35 7.65
C LEU A 79 12.15 -11.59 8.56
N LYS A 80 13.07 -11.67 9.54
CA LYS A 80 13.09 -12.78 10.51
C LYS A 80 11.87 -12.76 11.42
N MET A 81 11.40 -11.57 11.82
CA MET A 81 10.19 -11.40 12.62
C MET A 81 8.94 -11.80 11.84
N ILE A 82 8.82 -11.30 10.61
CA ILE A 82 7.71 -11.62 9.70
C ILE A 82 7.64 -13.13 9.49
N LYS A 83 8.78 -13.77 9.20
CA LYS A 83 8.84 -15.23 9.04
C LYS A 83 8.43 -15.95 10.32
N LEU A 84 8.94 -15.55 11.49
CA LEU A 84 8.56 -16.14 12.77
C LEU A 84 7.05 -16.06 13.01
N LEU A 85 6.43 -14.90 12.75
CA LEU A 85 4.99 -14.71 12.94
C LEU A 85 4.18 -15.61 11.98
N ILE A 86 4.59 -15.69 10.70
CA ILE A 86 3.95 -16.57 9.70
C ILE A 86 4.09 -18.03 10.12
N ASP A 87 5.27 -18.48 10.52
CA ASP A 87 5.54 -19.87 10.96
C ASP A 87 4.73 -20.21 12.22
N ARG A 88 4.29 -19.20 13.01
CA ARG A 88 3.43 -19.37 14.19
C ARG A 88 1.94 -19.17 13.89
N GLY A 89 1.53 -19.15 12.63
CA GLY A 89 0.14 -19.08 12.22
C GLY A 89 -0.45 -17.68 12.17
N ALA A 90 0.38 -16.65 11.96
CA ALA A 90 -0.15 -15.32 11.70
C ALA A 90 -1.01 -15.32 10.43
N ASN A 91 -2.19 -14.71 10.52
CA ASN A 91 -3.11 -14.59 9.39
C ASN A 91 -2.60 -13.54 8.39
N VAL A 92 -2.02 -13.97 7.29
CA VAL A 92 -1.51 -13.10 6.22
C VAL A 92 -2.62 -12.35 5.47
N LYS A 93 -3.89 -12.74 5.66
CA LYS A 93 -5.07 -12.09 5.08
C LYS A 93 -5.83 -11.24 6.11
N ALA A 94 -5.30 -11.07 7.32
CA ALA A 94 -5.91 -10.21 8.32
C ALA A 94 -6.07 -8.78 7.75
N ILE A 95 -7.12 -8.11 8.17
CA ILE A 95 -7.41 -6.73 7.78
C ILE A 95 -7.47 -5.84 9.01
N ASP A 96 -6.95 -4.62 8.86
CA ASP A 96 -7.17 -3.54 9.82
C ASP A 96 -8.54 -2.87 9.60
N ASP A 97 -8.88 -1.84 10.39
CA ASP A 97 -10.15 -1.11 10.30
C ASP A 97 -10.37 -0.41 8.96
N THR A 98 -9.31 -0.17 8.22
CA THR A 98 -9.34 0.42 6.87
C THR A 98 -9.29 -0.62 5.77
N HIS A 99 -9.29 -1.92 6.13
CA HIS A 99 -9.16 -3.08 5.25
C HIS A 99 -7.81 -3.16 4.54
N HIS A 100 -6.73 -2.62 5.13
CA HIS A 100 -5.39 -2.98 4.70
C HIS A 100 -5.05 -4.37 5.19
N THR A 101 -4.47 -5.17 4.32
CA THR A 101 -3.80 -6.42 4.69
C THR A 101 -2.31 -6.15 4.95
N PRO A 102 -1.56 -7.06 5.58
CA PRO A 102 -0.10 -6.91 5.68
C PRO A 102 0.57 -6.62 4.33
N LEU A 103 0.07 -7.21 3.22
CA LEU A 103 0.63 -6.97 1.89
C LEU A 103 0.46 -5.53 1.40
N HIS A 104 -0.59 -4.81 1.80
CA HIS A 104 -0.75 -3.38 1.48
C HIS A 104 0.33 -2.50 2.13
N LEU A 105 0.88 -2.94 3.27
CA LEU A 105 1.91 -2.23 4.03
C LEU A 105 3.32 -2.60 3.60
N ALA A 106 3.48 -3.64 2.78
CA ALA A 106 4.78 -4.08 2.32
C ALA A 106 5.43 -3.00 1.43
N SER A 107 6.66 -2.64 1.76
CA SER A 107 7.43 -1.62 1.04
C SER A 107 8.58 -2.21 0.20
N ASN A 108 8.87 -3.49 0.33
CA ASN A 108 9.94 -4.17 -0.40
C ASN A 108 9.48 -5.53 -0.93
N LYS A 109 10.17 -6.03 -1.96
CA LYS A 109 9.83 -7.28 -2.66
C LYS A 109 10.07 -8.53 -1.80
N GLU A 110 11.02 -8.49 -0.88
CA GLU A 110 11.37 -9.62 -0.02
C GLU A 110 10.21 -9.92 0.93
N THR A 111 9.71 -8.91 1.62
CA THR A 111 8.55 -9.00 2.52
C THR A 111 7.29 -9.39 1.75
N ALA A 112 7.01 -8.73 0.63
CA ALA A 112 5.86 -9.08 -0.21
C ALA A 112 5.95 -10.52 -0.70
N GLY A 113 7.14 -10.98 -1.10
CA GLY A 113 7.39 -12.36 -1.52
C GLY A 113 7.06 -13.38 -0.42
N LEU A 114 7.46 -13.12 0.83
CA LEU A 114 7.12 -13.98 1.97
C LEU A 114 5.60 -14.04 2.22
N LEU A 115 4.93 -12.88 2.19
CA LEU A 115 3.48 -12.80 2.41
C LEU A 115 2.70 -13.55 1.30
N ILE A 116 3.08 -13.34 0.03
CA ILE A 116 2.44 -14.01 -1.11
C ILE A 116 2.68 -15.51 -1.07
N ALA A 117 3.91 -15.95 -0.74
CA ALA A 117 4.22 -17.37 -0.58
C ALA A 117 3.41 -18.02 0.55
N ALA A 118 3.06 -17.26 1.58
CA ALA A 118 2.19 -17.69 2.68
C ALA A 118 0.68 -17.58 2.35
N GLY A 119 0.31 -17.17 1.13
CA GLY A 119 -1.08 -17.15 0.65
C GLY A 119 -1.78 -15.79 0.79
N ALA A 120 -1.04 -14.68 0.91
CA ALA A 120 -1.65 -13.35 0.83
C ALA A 120 -2.28 -13.13 -0.55
N ASP A 121 -3.45 -12.48 -0.58
CA ASP A 121 -4.13 -12.12 -1.82
C ASP A 121 -3.48 -10.88 -2.44
N VAL A 122 -2.86 -11.04 -3.61
CA VAL A 122 -2.19 -9.97 -4.36
C VAL A 122 -3.18 -8.90 -4.84
N ASN A 123 -4.46 -9.27 -4.98
CA ASN A 123 -5.54 -8.40 -5.47
C ASN A 123 -6.47 -7.92 -4.35
N ALA A 124 -6.08 -8.10 -3.08
CA ALA A 124 -6.84 -7.56 -1.95
C ALA A 124 -7.06 -6.06 -2.11
N LYS A 125 -8.27 -5.59 -1.78
CA LYS A 125 -8.69 -4.20 -1.95
C LYS A 125 -9.05 -3.56 -0.62
N THR A 126 -8.58 -2.34 -0.40
CA THR A 126 -9.02 -1.53 0.72
C THR A 126 -10.51 -1.20 0.61
N LYS A 127 -11.19 -1.07 1.75
CA LYS A 127 -12.66 -0.87 1.80
C LYS A 127 -13.08 0.43 1.13
N ARG A 128 -12.36 1.50 1.40
CA ARG A 128 -12.75 2.87 1.09
C ARG A 128 -12.41 3.25 -0.33
N THR A 129 -11.17 3.03 -0.74
CA THR A 129 -10.65 3.47 -2.03
C THR A 129 -10.62 2.35 -3.07
N GLY A 130 -10.61 1.09 -2.63
CA GLY A 130 -10.42 -0.05 -3.51
C GLY A 130 -8.96 -0.17 -4.00
N GLU A 131 -8.01 0.54 -3.33
CA GLU A 131 -6.59 0.43 -3.63
C GLU A 131 -6.08 -0.99 -3.37
N THR A 132 -5.14 -1.43 -4.22
CA THR A 132 -4.40 -2.68 -4.06
C THR A 132 -2.94 -2.37 -3.75
N SER A 133 -2.18 -3.37 -3.31
CA SER A 133 -0.74 -3.21 -3.07
C SER A 133 0.01 -2.71 -4.32
N LEU A 134 -0.47 -3.05 -5.53
CA LEU A 134 0.10 -2.55 -6.78
C LEU A 134 -0.03 -1.03 -6.91
N PHE A 135 -1.15 -0.43 -6.47
CA PHE A 135 -1.32 1.04 -6.48
C PHE A 135 -0.23 1.73 -5.65
N SER A 136 -0.04 1.28 -4.42
CA SER A 136 0.95 1.85 -3.51
C SER A 136 2.37 1.67 -4.02
N ALA A 137 2.69 0.47 -4.53
CA ALA A 137 4.02 0.14 -5.06
C ALA A 137 4.37 0.98 -6.30
N ALA A 138 3.48 1.03 -7.31
CA ALA A 138 3.71 1.77 -8.53
C ALA A 138 3.78 3.28 -8.29
N HIS A 139 2.94 3.81 -7.38
CA HIS A 139 3.01 5.21 -6.95
C HIS A 139 4.34 5.51 -6.26
N GLY A 140 4.77 4.65 -5.32
CA GLY A 140 6.05 4.77 -4.64
C GLY A 140 7.23 4.74 -5.60
N ALA A 141 7.19 3.87 -6.62
CA ALA A 141 8.18 3.80 -7.68
C ALA A 141 8.20 5.09 -8.52
N ALA A 142 7.03 5.57 -8.95
CA ALA A 142 6.97 6.77 -9.79
C ALA A 142 7.45 8.04 -9.06
N GLN A 143 7.16 8.17 -7.75
CA GLN A 143 7.45 9.35 -6.93
C GLN A 143 8.76 9.25 -6.14
N GLY A 144 9.36 8.08 -6.05
CA GLY A 144 10.49 7.80 -5.16
C GLY A 144 11.75 8.59 -5.50
N ALA A 145 12.45 9.08 -4.47
CA ALA A 145 13.85 9.45 -4.59
C ALA A 145 14.69 8.19 -4.87
N SER A 146 15.87 8.33 -5.47
CA SER A 146 16.69 7.23 -6.05
C SER A 146 16.76 5.91 -5.26
N LYS A 147 16.86 5.97 -3.93
CA LYS A 147 16.92 4.75 -3.11
C LYS A 147 15.55 4.06 -2.93
N SER A 148 14.48 4.84 -2.86
CA SER A 148 13.12 4.30 -2.72
C SER A 148 12.59 3.81 -4.06
N TYR A 149 13.06 4.39 -5.17
CA TYR A 149 12.67 4.00 -6.52
C TYR A 149 12.93 2.53 -6.80
N GLU A 150 14.17 2.08 -6.68
CA GLU A 150 14.55 0.69 -6.97
C GLU A 150 13.78 -0.32 -6.12
N MET A 151 13.56 0.02 -4.85
CA MET A 151 12.82 -0.82 -3.91
C MET A 151 11.37 -1.00 -4.35
N TYR A 152 10.67 0.11 -4.63
CA TYR A 152 9.29 0.08 -5.07
C TYR A 152 9.12 -0.44 -6.50
N LEU A 153 10.10 -0.20 -7.39
CA LEU A 153 10.10 -0.80 -8.72
C LEU A 153 10.22 -2.32 -8.64
N GLY A 154 11.10 -2.82 -7.77
CA GLY A 154 11.24 -4.26 -7.52
C GLY A 154 9.96 -4.87 -6.96
N LEU A 155 9.29 -4.17 -6.05
CA LEU A 155 7.99 -4.59 -5.51
C LEU A 155 6.90 -4.58 -6.59
N THR A 156 6.84 -3.52 -7.41
CA THR A 156 5.87 -3.42 -8.52
C THR A 156 6.02 -4.58 -9.50
N LYS A 157 7.27 -4.89 -9.90
CA LYS A 157 7.56 -6.04 -10.77
C LYS A 157 7.09 -7.35 -10.15
N LEU A 158 7.43 -7.60 -8.88
CA LEU A 158 7.00 -8.81 -8.18
C LEU A 158 5.47 -8.94 -8.16
N LEU A 159 4.75 -7.87 -7.82
CA LEU A 159 3.28 -7.92 -7.75
C LEU A 159 2.67 -8.24 -9.12
N LEU A 160 3.16 -7.64 -10.20
CA LEU A 160 2.72 -7.94 -11.56
C LEU A 160 3.03 -9.40 -11.94
N ASP A 161 4.23 -9.90 -11.66
CA ASP A 161 4.64 -11.29 -11.89
C ASP A 161 3.76 -12.30 -11.10
N LYS A 162 3.20 -11.86 -9.97
CA LYS A 162 2.29 -12.66 -9.15
C LYS A 162 0.82 -12.48 -9.49
N GLY A 163 0.50 -11.81 -10.59
CA GLY A 163 -0.85 -11.67 -11.12
C GLY A 163 -1.66 -10.54 -10.50
N ALA A 164 -1.00 -9.46 -10.06
CA ALA A 164 -1.71 -8.25 -9.69
C ALA A 164 -2.49 -7.69 -10.89
N ASP A 165 -3.78 -7.38 -10.68
CA ASP A 165 -4.62 -6.76 -11.70
C ASP A 165 -4.20 -5.30 -11.91
N VAL A 166 -3.55 -5.04 -13.05
CA VAL A 166 -3.07 -3.72 -13.46
C VAL A 166 -4.20 -2.73 -13.80
N ASN A 167 -5.42 -3.25 -14.01
CA ASN A 167 -6.58 -2.46 -14.47
C ASN A 167 -7.61 -2.17 -13.36
N VAL A 168 -7.24 -2.40 -12.10
CA VAL A 168 -8.11 -2.03 -10.98
C VAL A 168 -8.43 -0.54 -11.05
N LYS A 169 -9.72 -0.20 -10.87
CA LYS A 169 -10.20 1.18 -10.77
C LYS A 169 -10.52 1.54 -9.33
N LEU A 170 -10.10 2.73 -8.91
CA LEU A 170 -10.46 3.26 -7.60
C LEU A 170 -11.97 3.52 -7.50
N LYS A 171 -12.56 3.17 -6.36
CA LYS A 171 -14.00 3.38 -6.08
C LYS A 171 -14.30 4.78 -5.56
N SER A 172 -13.36 5.37 -4.81
CA SER A 172 -13.45 6.73 -4.29
C SER A 172 -12.05 7.32 -4.14
N GLY A 173 -11.95 8.62 -3.99
CA GLY A 173 -10.66 9.25 -3.68
C GLY A 173 -10.28 9.11 -2.21
N SER A 174 -8.97 9.17 -1.94
CA SER A 174 -8.43 9.29 -0.59
C SER A 174 -9.04 10.52 0.10
N MET A 175 -9.41 10.41 1.38
CA MET A 175 -9.85 11.57 2.16
C MET A 175 -8.65 12.44 2.52
N LEU A 176 -8.63 13.68 2.06
CA LEU A 176 -7.81 14.72 2.64
C LEU A 176 -8.55 15.43 3.78
N LYS A 177 -7.81 16.12 4.63
CA LYS A 177 -8.07 16.76 5.92
C LYS A 177 -9.48 17.27 6.26
N ASP A 178 -10.40 17.44 5.32
CA ASP A 178 -11.69 18.12 5.54
C ASP A 178 -12.92 17.19 5.41
N ASN A 179 -12.76 15.89 5.57
CA ASN A 179 -13.86 14.90 5.51
C ASN A 179 -14.70 14.93 4.21
N LYS A 180 -14.25 15.63 3.16
CA LYS A 180 -14.88 15.63 1.85
C LYS A 180 -14.32 14.48 1.01
N PRO A 181 -15.18 13.64 0.41
CA PRO A 181 -14.70 12.60 -0.50
C PRO A 181 -13.96 13.27 -1.67
N TYR A 182 -12.72 12.86 -1.90
CA TYR A 182 -11.96 13.27 -3.09
C TYR A 182 -12.60 12.60 -4.31
N ARG A 183 -13.72 13.16 -4.80
CA ARG A 183 -14.43 12.65 -5.99
C ARG A 183 -13.51 12.57 -7.22
N GLU A 184 -12.39 13.24 -7.16
CA GLU A 184 -11.48 13.40 -8.28
C GLU A 184 -10.72 12.15 -8.68
N LYS A 185 -10.63 11.14 -7.81
CA LYS A 185 -9.89 9.89 -8.10
C LYS A 185 -10.76 8.68 -8.45
N ILE A 186 -12.08 8.85 -8.47
CA ILE A 186 -12.99 7.76 -8.84
C ILE A 186 -12.65 7.28 -10.25
N GLY A 187 -12.57 5.98 -10.45
CA GLY A 187 -12.29 5.37 -11.74
C GLY A 187 -10.84 5.46 -12.21
N GLU A 188 -9.92 6.09 -11.41
CA GLU A 188 -8.51 6.08 -11.76
C GLU A 188 -7.95 4.66 -11.74
N THR A 189 -7.11 4.36 -12.72
CA THR A 189 -6.26 3.18 -12.74
C THR A 189 -4.86 3.55 -12.21
N VAL A 190 -4.03 2.54 -11.97
CA VAL A 190 -2.63 2.74 -11.59
C VAL A 190 -1.90 3.64 -12.61
N LEU A 191 -2.19 3.47 -13.91
CA LEU A 191 -1.56 4.27 -14.96
C LEU A 191 -1.90 5.76 -14.84
N HIS A 192 -3.18 6.14 -14.56
CA HIS A 192 -3.56 7.54 -14.31
C HIS A 192 -2.72 8.17 -13.20
N GLN A 193 -2.43 7.41 -12.14
CA GLN A 193 -1.68 7.92 -11.01
C GLN A 193 -0.20 8.08 -11.33
N VAL A 194 0.39 7.13 -12.03
CA VAL A 194 1.82 7.12 -12.38
C VAL A 194 2.19 8.27 -13.31
N VAL A 195 1.38 8.53 -14.33
CA VAL A 195 1.69 9.57 -15.34
C VAL A 195 1.72 10.99 -14.81
N ARG A 196 1.16 11.26 -13.62
CA ARG A 196 1.21 12.58 -12.95
C ARG A 196 2.48 12.82 -12.15
N SER A 197 3.36 11.83 -12.05
CA SER A 197 4.55 11.93 -11.20
C SER A 197 5.45 13.09 -11.60
N TYR A 198 6.07 13.72 -10.59
CA TYR A 198 7.07 14.79 -10.80
C TYR A 198 8.35 14.27 -11.47
N SER A 199 8.72 13.01 -11.20
CA SER A 199 9.86 12.36 -11.85
C SER A 199 9.41 11.73 -13.17
N GLU A 200 9.45 12.49 -14.27
CA GLU A 200 9.06 11.97 -15.59
C GLU A 200 9.87 10.75 -16.00
N LYS A 201 11.17 10.69 -15.63
CA LYS A 201 11.99 9.50 -15.88
C LYS A 201 11.38 8.25 -15.26
N HIS A 202 11.06 8.29 -13.98
CA HIS A 202 10.47 7.15 -13.27
C HIS A 202 9.04 6.87 -13.74
N ALA A 203 8.27 7.93 -14.04
CA ALA A 203 6.93 7.79 -14.59
C ALA A 203 6.94 7.01 -15.92
N VAL A 204 7.88 7.33 -16.83
CA VAL A 204 8.05 6.62 -18.10
C VAL A 204 8.39 5.15 -17.84
N GLU A 205 9.39 4.85 -17.01
CA GLU A 205 9.81 3.47 -16.73
C GLU A 205 8.68 2.64 -16.08
N VAL A 206 7.94 3.22 -15.13
CA VAL A 206 6.81 2.52 -14.47
C VAL A 206 5.62 2.41 -15.43
N SER A 207 5.34 3.43 -16.24
CA SER A 207 4.28 3.35 -17.27
C SER A 207 4.57 2.26 -18.29
N GLN A 208 5.82 2.15 -18.76
CA GLN A 208 6.25 1.06 -19.64
C GLN A 208 5.97 -0.30 -19.00
N LEU A 209 6.37 -0.47 -17.74
CA LEU A 209 6.15 -1.71 -17.00
C LEU A 209 4.66 -2.05 -16.90
N LEU A 210 3.80 -1.08 -16.59
CA LEU A 210 2.35 -1.29 -16.50
C LEU A 210 1.75 -1.64 -17.86
N ILE A 211 2.12 -0.91 -18.92
CA ILE A 211 1.60 -1.11 -20.28
C ILE A 211 2.00 -2.49 -20.81
N THR A 212 3.24 -2.90 -20.62
CA THR A 212 3.72 -4.23 -21.03
C THR A 212 3.06 -5.38 -20.27
N ASN A 213 2.49 -5.09 -19.08
CA ASN A 213 1.68 -6.02 -18.30
C ASN A 213 0.16 -5.84 -18.54
N GLY A 214 -0.24 -5.20 -19.64
CA GLY A 214 -1.63 -5.14 -20.07
C GLY A 214 -2.46 -4.00 -19.47
N ALA A 215 -1.82 -2.91 -19.01
CA ALA A 215 -2.56 -1.73 -18.61
C ALA A 215 -3.35 -1.15 -19.80
N LYS A 216 -4.64 -0.93 -19.60
CA LYS A 216 -5.50 -0.29 -20.59
C LYS A 216 -5.20 1.19 -20.66
N VAL A 217 -4.61 1.61 -21.79
CA VAL A 217 -4.03 2.95 -21.95
C VAL A 217 -5.06 4.07 -22.13
N ASN A 218 -6.29 3.73 -22.52
CA ASN A 218 -7.36 4.69 -22.84
C ASN A 218 -8.56 4.60 -21.88
N GLU A 219 -8.37 4.00 -20.68
CA GLU A 219 -9.42 3.98 -19.67
C GLU A 219 -9.77 5.41 -19.22
N LEU A 220 -11.07 5.67 -19.00
CA LEU A 220 -11.53 6.94 -18.47
C LEU A 220 -11.68 6.88 -16.95
N ASN A 221 -11.18 7.92 -16.27
CA ASN A 221 -11.45 8.14 -14.85
C ASN A 221 -12.85 8.78 -14.65
N GLY A 222 -13.22 9.05 -13.39
CA GLY A 222 -14.53 9.64 -13.07
C GLY A 222 -14.76 11.08 -13.55
N LYS A 223 -13.71 11.74 -14.06
CA LYS A 223 -13.79 13.04 -14.73
C LYS A 223 -13.92 12.90 -16.26
N GLY A 224 -13.90 11.68 -16.77
CA GLY A 224 -13.87 11.41 -18.20
C GLY A 224 -12.51 11.70 -18.84
N GLN A 225 -11.42 11.64 -18.08
CA GLN A 225 -10.05 11.88 -18.54
C GLN A 225 -9.32 10.55 -18.74
N THR A 226 -8.51 10.47 -19.78
CA THR A 226 -7.56 9.38 -20.00
C THR A 226 -6.25 9.60 -19.22
N PRO A 227 -5.36 8.60 -19.10
CA PRO A 227 -4.02 8.81 -18.59
C PRO A 227 -3.25 9.90 -19.34
N LEU A 228 -3.49 10.02 -20.67
CA LEU A 228 -2.84 11.08 -21.47
C LEU A 228 -3.34 12.46 -21.11
N ASP A 229 -4.66 12.66 -20.89
CA ASP A 229 -5.20 13.93 -20.42
C ASP A 229 -4.59 14.33 -19.08
N GLU A 230 -4.42 13.37 -18.16
CA GLU A 230 -3.81 13.61 -16.85
C GLU A 230 -2.33 14.00 -16.97
N ALA A 231 -1.56 13.34 -17.85
CA ALA A 231 -0.17 13.69 -18.08
C ALA A 231 -0.02 15.12 -18.62
N LEU A 232 -0.82 15.47 -19.63
CA LEU A 232 -0.82 16.80 -20.25
C LEU A 232 -1.29 17.90 -19.27
N ALA A 233 -2.37 17.66 -18.53
CA ALA A 233 -2.89 18.61 -17.53
C ALA A 233 -1.88 18.91 -16.40
N ASN A 234 -0.97 17.98 -16.13
CA ASN A 234 0.07 18.13 -15.13
C ASN A 234 1.44 18.57 -15.72
N GLY A 235 1.51 18.90 -17.01
CA GLY A 235 2.72 19.34 -17.69
C GLY A 235 3.80 18.26 -17.81
N ARG A 236 3.40 16.98 -17.85
CA ARG A 236 4.29 15.82 -17.96
C ARG A 236 4.55 15.46 -19.40
N ASN A 237 5.20 16.36 -20.14
CA ASN A 237 5.32 16.28 -21.60
C ASN A 237 6.07 15.04 -22.07
N LYS A 238 7.18 14.67 -21.43
CA LYS A 238 7.95 13.46 -21.80
C LYS A 238 7.16 12.19 -21.54
N THR A 239 6.42 12.15 -20.42
CA THR A 239 5.55 11.02 -20.11
C THR A 239 4.39 10.95 -21.10
N ALA A 240 3.79 12.09 -21.46
CA ALA A 240 2.72 12.16 -22.45
C ALA A 240 3.18 11.68 -23.84
N GLU A 241 4.35 12.14 -24.30
CA GLU A 241 4.97 11.68 -25.55
C GLU A 241 5.19 10.17 -25.54
N PHE A 242 5.79 9.65 -24.47
CA PHE A 242 6.04 8.23 -24.31
C PHE A 242 4.76 7.39 -24.39
N ILE A 243 3.72 7.73 -23.61
CA ILE A 243 2.49 6.92 -23.61
C ILE A 243 1.70 7.04 -24.93
N ARG A 244 1.85 8.12 -25.70
CA ARG A 244 1.30 8.24 -27.06
C ARG A 244 1.85 7.18 -28.00
N GLU A 245 3.14 6.82 -27.89
CA GLU A 245 3.75 5.75 -28.69
C GLU A 245 3.06 4.39 -28.49
N TYR A 246 2.43 4.20 -27.32
CA TYR A 246 1.65 3.00 -27.00
C TYR A 246 0.16 3.13 -27.29
N GLY A 247 -0.24 4.15 -28.07
CA GLY A 247 -1.63 4.33 -28.50
C GLY A 247 -2.53 5.03 -27.49
N CYS A 248 -1.96 5.71 -26.48
CA CYS A 248 -2.75 6.57 -25.61
C CYS A 248 -3.30 7.75 -26.39
N GLN A 249 -4.57 8.02 -26.18
CA GLN A 249 -5.32 9.12 -26.81
C GLN A 249 -5.95 9.99 -25.72
N THR A 250 -6.23 11.25 -26.05
CA THR A 250 -7.06 12.10 -25.19
C THR A 250 -8.52 11.66 -25.26
N ALA A 251 -9.32 12.04 -24.27
CA ALA A 251 -10.74 11.76 -24.28
C ALA A 251 -11.46 12.42 -25.49
N GLU A 252 -10.95 13.55 -25.96
CA GLU A 252 -11.46 14.25 -27.14
C GLU A 252 -11.15 13.45 -28.42
N GLU A 253 -9.92 12.97 -28.58
CA GLU A 253 -9.48 12.12 -29.70
C GLU A 253 -10.29 10.81 -29.76
N LEU A 254 -10.61 10.20 -28.60
CA LEU A 254 -11.44 9.01 -28.55
C LEU A 254 -12.87 9.28 -29.04
N LYS A 255 -13.49 10.36 -28.56
CA LYS A 255 -14.85 10.77 -28.98
C LYS A 255 -14.94 11.11 -30.48
N ALA A 256 -13.88 11.66 -31.05
CA ALA A 256 -13.85 11.99 -32.47
C ALA A 256 -13.88 10.77 -33.38
N LYS A 257 -13.43 9.60 -32.92
CA LYS A 257 -13.43 8.33 -33.67
C LYS A 257 -14.75 7.56 -33.59
N GLU A 258 -15.63 7.91 -32.64
CA GLU A 258 -16.93 7.28 -32.48
C GLU A 258 -18.02 7.94 -33.34
N LYS A 259 -17.69 9.06 -34.01
CA LYS A 259 -18.57 9.80 -34.95
C LYS A 259 -18.25 9.41 -36.39
#